data_8f9c47962681c2f7c343a6c7ff8596da
#
_entry.id   8f9c47962681c2f7c343a6c7ff8596da
#
_cell.length_a   1.000
_cell.length_b   1.000
_cell.length_c   1.000
_cell.angle_alpha   90.00
_cell.angle_beta   90.00
_cell.angle_gamma   90.00
#
_symmetry.space_group_name_H-M   'P 1'
#
loop_
_entity.id
_entity.type
_entity.pdbx_description
1 polymer ?
#
loop_
_entity_poly.entity_id
_entity_poly.type
_entity_poly.pdbx_seq_one_letter_code
_entity_poly.pdbx_strand_id
1 'polypeptide(L)'
;MGTGADATMLIGTWKQLSGTMVEEGSSEQKSNLSAAPNGYVSFSPDGRLILLSTDSARKAPAGQVATSAEAEALYRSMIGYAGTYKVEGNKVTYDLDVSWNEAWTGSKQVRYWEVNGDRLTITTPEIVNPLTGKRSIFRLTFQKCAPRP
;
A
#
# COMPACT_ATOMS: atom_id res chain seq x y z
N MET A 1 25.56 13.45 -8.53
CA MET A 1 24.57 13.40 -8.61
C MET A 1 23.97 12.32 -8.26
N GLY A 2 23.69 12.28 -7.47
CA GLY A 2 23.13 11.26 -7.07
C GLY A 2 22.22 10.85 -8.04
N THR A 3 22.14 9.93 -8.25
CA THR A 3 21.18 9.36 -8.92
C THR A 3 19.96 9.64 -8.28
N GLY A 4 19.58 10.85 -8.28
CA GLY A 4 18.26 11.19 -7.86
C GLY A 4 17.31 10.23 -8.52
N ALA A 5 16.44 9.67 -7.74
CA ALA A 5 15.43 8.78 -8.27
C ALA A 5 14.59 9.58 -9.27
N ASP A 6 14.48 9.07 -10.47
CA ASP A 6 13.65 9.66 -11.50
C ASP A 6 12.20 9.30 -11.24
N ALA A 7 11.37 10.30 -10.99
CA ALA A 7 9.95 10.09 -10.66
C ALA A 7 9.21 9.27 -11.73
N THR A 8 9.65 9.34 -12.98
CA THR A 8 9.01 8.56 -14.05
C THR A 8 9.18 7.05 -13.84
N MET A 9 10.14 6.64 -13.05
CA MET A 9 10.33 5.22 -12.74
C MET A 9 9.19 4.63 -11.92
N LEU A 10 8.42 5.47 -11.21
CA LEU A 10 7.24 5.02 -10.48
C LEU A 10 6.04 4.77 -11.39
N ILE A 11 5.97 5.43 -12.53
CA ILE A 11 4.77 5.40 -13.36
C ILE A 11 4.50 3.98 -13.86
N GLY A 12 3.27 3.54 -13.69
CA GLY A 12 2.79 2.24 -14.13
C GLY A 12 2.02 1.53 -13.06
N THR A 13 1.68 0.29 -13.34
CA THR A 13 0.95 -0.57 -12.42
C THR A 13 1.90 -1.63 -11.86
N TRP A 14 1.82 -1.84 -10.57
CA TRP A 14 2.73 -2.72 -9.84
C TRP A 14 1.91 -3.73 -9.05
N LYS A 15 2.22 -5.01 -9.21
CA LYS A 15 1.59 -6.09 -8.46
C LYS A 15 2.30 -6.28 -7.14
N GLN A 16 1.57 -6.30 -6.05
CA GLN A 16 2.18 -6.49 -4.73
C GLN A 16 2.71 -7.91 -4.57
N LEU A 17 3.92 -8.02 -4.05
CA LEU A 17 4.58 -9.30 -3.75
C LEU A 17 4.57 -9.60 -2.27
N SER A 18 4.78 -8.58 -1.43
CA SER A 18 4.87 -8.76 0.01
C SER A 18 4.47 -7.48 0.74
N GLY A 19 4.11 -7.64 1.98
CA GLY A 19 3.94 -6.55 2.92
C GLY A 19 4.35 -7.03 4.28
N THR A 20 5.34 -6.39 4.88
CA THR A 20 5.83 -6.71 6.21
C THR A 20 5.80 -5.47 7.08
N MET A 21 5.83 -5.68 8.38
CA MET A 21 5.85 -4.58 9.34
C MET A 21 6.70 -4.94 10.55
N VAL A 22 7.23 -3.91 11.19
CA VAL A 22 7.90 -4.03 12.47
C VAL A 22 7.17 -3.08 13.42
N GLU A 23 6.66 -3.65 14.51
CA GLU A 23 5.92 -2.86 15.51
C GLU A 23 6.87 -2.20 16.49
N GLU A 24 6.43 -1.05 17.04
CA GLU A 24 7.19 -0.32 18.04
C GLU A 24 7.57 -1.24 19.21
N GLY A 25 8.82 -1.17 19.62
CA GLY A 25 9.34 -1.98 20.72
C GLY A 25 9.71 -3.40 20.33
N SER A 26 9.61 -3.77 19.07
CA SER A 26 9.95 -5.08 18.56
C SER A 26 10.94 -4.95 17.42
N SER A 27 11.80 -5.95 17.25
CA SER A 27 12.65 -6.07 16.06
C SER A 27 12.14 -7.18 15.14
N GLU A 28 11.05 -7.85 15.53
CA GLU A 28 10.50 -8.96 14.75
C GLU A 28 9.71 -8.45 13.57
N GLN A 29 10.00 -8.98 12.39
CA GLN A 29 9.28 -8.66 11.18
C GLN A 29 8.06 -9.56 11.06
N LYS A 30 6.90 -8.96 10.83
CA LYS A 30 5.63 -9.68 10.70
C LYS A 30 5.02 -9.40 9.35
N SER A 31 4.19 -10.31 8.87
CA SER A 31 3.40 -10.05 7.67
C SER A 31 2.28 -9.06 7.98
N ASN A 32 2.03 -8.16 7.02
CA ASN A 32 0.89 -7.27 7.03
C ASN A 32 -0.11 -7.81 6.01
N LEU A 33 -1.33 -8.03 6.42
CA LEU A 33 -2.42 -8.61 5.61
C LEU A 33 -2.24 -10.08 5.21
N SER A 34 -1.15 -10.70 5.43
CA SER A 34 -0.82 -12.11 5.20
C SER A 34 0.55 -12.22 4.55
N ALA A 35 1.05 -13.46 4.46
CA ALA A 35 2.35 -13.70 3.83
C ALA A 35 2.36 -13.37 2.34
N ALA A 36 1.22 -13.45 1.68
CA ALA A 36 1.08 -13.18 0.24
C ALA A 36 -0.12 -12.30 -0.01
N PRO A 37 -0.01 -10.98 0.17
CA PRO A 37 -1.12 -10.08 -0.08
C PRO A 37 -1.48 -10.06 -1.56
N ASN A 38 -2.73 -9.81 -1.86
CA ASN A 38 -3.23 -9.70 -3.21
C ASN A 38 -3.58 -8.23 -3.46
N GLY A 39 -2.81 -7.56 -4.30
CA GLY A 39 -3.05 -6.15 -4.50
C GLY A 39 -2.20 -5.51 -5.58
N TYR A 40 -2.53 -4.26 -5.85
CA TYR A 40 -1.86 -3.44 -6.84
C TYR A 40 -1.68 -2.02 -6.33
N VAL A 41 -0.64 -1.37 -6.82
CA VAL A 41 -0.56 0.08 -6.78
C VAL A 41 -0.33 0.57 -8.20
N SER A 42 -1.01 1.64 -8.56
CA SER A 42 -0.85 2.25 -9.88
C SER A 42 -0.51 3.73 -9.68
N PHE A 43 0.55 4.17 -10.35
CA PHE A 43 0.96 5.57 -10.40
C PHE A 43 0.79 6.04 -11.83
N SER A 44 -0.11 6.99 -12.06
CA SER A 44 -0.37 7.46 -13.41
C SER A 44 0.45 8.72 -13.74
N PRO A 45 0.69 8.98 -15.03
CA PRO A 45 1.51 10.12 -15.42
C PRO A 45 0.93 11.47 -15.03
N ASP A 46 -0.36 11.54 -14.77
CA ASP A 46 -1.04 12.77 -14.36
C ASP A 46 -0.94 13.07 -12.87
N GLY A 47 -0.12 12.31 -12.13
CA GLY A 47 0.10 12.57 -10.71
C GLY A 47 -0.91 11.92 -9.79
N ARG A 48 -1.63 10.89 -10.23
CA ARG A 48 -2.62 10.19 -9.40
C ARG A 48 -2.15 8.80 -9.06
N LEU A 49 -2.62 8.30 -7.91
CA LEU A 49 -2.33 6.92 -7.51
C LEU A 49 -3.59 6.26 -6.98
N ILE A 50 -3.62 4.94 -7.13
CA ILE A 50 -4.64 4.08 -6.53
C ILE A 50 -3.92 2.86 -5.98
N LEU A 51 -4.20 2.51 -4.74
CA LEU A 51 -3.71 1.28 -4.13
C LEU A 51 -4.89 0.48 -3.60
N LEU A 52 -4.89 -0.81 -3.88
CA LEU A 52 -5.83 -1.74 -3.27
C LEU A 52 -5.07 -3.01 -2.94
N SER A 53 -5.11 -3.42 -1.69
CA SER A 53 -4.42 -4.61 -1.21
C SER A 53 -5.32 -5.37 -0.28
N THR A 54 -5.42 -6.68 -0.47
CA THR A 54 -6.25 -7.53 0.35
C THR A 54 -5.43 -8.71 0.86
N ASP A 55 -5.89 -9.28 1.97
CA ASP A 55 -5.35 -10.53 2.50
C ASP A 55 -5.78 -11.66 1.56
N SER A 56 -4.84 -12.45 1.07
CA SER A 56 -5.13 -13.57 0.16
C SER A 56 -5.94 -14.67 0.83
N ALA A 57 -6.01 -14.69 2.14
CA ALA A 57 -6.78 -15.68 2.89
C ALA A 57 -8.23 -15.23 3.19
N ARG A 58 -8.67 -14.10 2.59
CA ARG A 58 -10.04 -13.62 2.78
C ARG A 58 -11.05 -14.66 2.34
N LYS A 59 -12.16 -14.69 3.05
CA LYS A 59 -13.27 -15.60 2.72
C LYS A 59 -14.42 -14.81 2.12
N ALA A 60 -15.00 -15.36 1.06
CA ALA A 60 -16.20 -14.78 0.48
C ALA A 60 -17.36 -14.92 1.47
N PRO A 61 -18.27 -13.94 1.53
CA PRO A 61 -19.48 -14.11 2.32
C PRO A 61 -20.35 -15.22 1.73
N ALA A 62 -21.28 -15.72 2.53
CA ALA A 62 -22.17 -16.80 2.09
C ALA A 62 -23.08 -16.37 0.96
N GLY A 63 -23.43 -15.10 0.87
CA GLY A 63 -24.27 -14.54 -0.19
C GLY A 63 -23.66 -13.25 -0.77
N GLN A 64 -24.41 -12.58 -1.64
CA GLN A 64 -23.96 -11.33 -2.25
C GLN A 64 -23.88 -10.20 -1.21
N VAL A 65 -24.64 -10.30 -0.14
CA VAL A 65 -24.64 -9.29 0.93
C VAL A 65 -24.00 -9.90 2.16
N ALA A 66 -22.92 -9.27 2.62
CA ALA A 66 -22.21 -9.73 3.80
C ALA A 66 -23.03 -9.47 5.05
N THR A 67 -22.98 -10.40 6.01
CA THR A 67 -23.49 -10.15 7.35
C THR A 67 -22.57 -9.13 8.04
N SER A 68 -23.01 -8.59 9.18
CA SER A 68 -22.18 -7.63 9.94
C SER A 68 -20.84 -8.23 10.32
N ALA A 69 -20.79 -9.48 10.76
CA ALA A 69 -19.54 -10.13 11.14
C ALA A 69 -18.63 -10.36 9.91
N GLU A 70 -19.22 -10.79 8.80
CA GLU A 70 -18.47 -10.96 7.55
C GLU A 70 -17.92 -9.62 7.06
N ALA A 71 -18.73 -8.55 7.11
CA ALA A 71 -18.30 -7.22 6.68
C ALA A 71 -17.13 -6.70 7.53
N GLU A 72 -17.16 -6.92 8.84
CA GLU A 72 -16.06 -6.52 9.70
C GLU A 72 -14.78 -7.26 9.34
N ALA A 73 -14.86 -8.57 9.12
CA ALA A 73 -13.69 -9.37 8.73
C ALA A 73 -13.12 -8.90 7.39
N LEU A 74 -13.98 -8.59 6.43
CA LEU A 74 -13.55 -8.11 5.12
C LEU A 74 -12.93 -6.71 5.21
N TYR A 75 -13.53 -5.81 5.99
CA TYR A 75 -12.97 -4.47 6.20
C TYR A 75 -11.57 -4.54 6.81
N ARG A 76 -11.36 -5.45 7.78
CA ARG A 76 -10.08 -5.56 8.48
C ARG A 76 -9.03 -6.33 7.70
N SER A 77 -9.37 -6.88 6.55
CA SER A 77 -8.46 -7.67 5.71
C SER A 77 -8.12 -6.97 4.41
N MET A 78 -8.17 -5.64 4.39
CA MET A 78 -7.86 -4.86 3.20
C MET A 78 -7.31 -3.49 3.57
N ILE A 79 -6.64 -2.89 2.61
CA ILE A 79 -6.22 -1.50 2.63
C ILE A 79 -6.49 -0.96 1.23
N GLY A 80 -7.15 0.18 1.14
CA GLY A 80 -7.45 0.76 -0.16
C GLY A 80 -7.54 2.27 -0.07
N TYR A 81 -6.92 2.97 -1.03
CA TYR A 81 -6.96 4.42 -1.07
C TYR A 81 -6.54 4.93 -2.42
N ALA A 82 -6.87 6.19 -2.67
CA ALA A 82 -6.50 6.87 -3.89
C ALA A 82 -6.33 8.37 -3.63
N GLY A 83 -5.67 9.04 -4.54
CA GLY A 83 -5.45 10.47 -4.47
C GLY A 83 -4.39 10.90 -5.44
N THR A 84 -3.63 11.93 -5.06
CA THR A 84 -2.52 12.43 -5.86
C THR A 84 -1.20 12.12 -5.17
N TYR A 85 -0.11 12.13 -5.92
CA TYR A 85 1.22 11.92 -5.35
C TYR A 85 2.20 12.96 -5.86
N LYS A 86 3.19 13.27 -5.03
CA LYS A 86 4.28 14.17 -5.38
C LYS A 86 5.59 13.54 -4.96
N VAL A 87 6.55 13.51 -5.87
CA VAL A 87 7.85 12.89 -5.63
C VAL A 87 8.89 13.96 -5.35
N GLU A 88 9.69 13.76 -4.31
CA GLU A 88 10.82 14.62 -3.95
C GLU A 88 11.98 13.69 -3.60
N GLY A 89 12.82 13.37 -4.58
CA GLY A 89 13.91 12.42 -4.39
C GLY A 89 13.34 11.02 -4.11
N ASN A 90 13.78 10.40 -3.02
CA ASN A 90 13.29 9.08 -2.62
C ASN A 90 12.02 9.15 -1.77
N LYS A 91 11.50 10.37 -1.55
CA LYS A 91 10.27 10.57 -0.79
C LYS A 91 9.11 10.78 -1.75
N VAL A 92 7.99 10.15 -1.49
CA VAL A 92 6.76 10.41 -2.19
C VAL A 92 5.68 10.72 -1.16
N THR A 93 4.92 11.76 -1.40
CA THR A 93 3.82 12.16 -0.52
C THR A 93 2.51 11.92 -1.23
N TYR A 94 1.64 11.15 -0.59
CA TYR A 94 0.29 10.89 -1.08
C TYR A 94 -0.68 11.87 -0.43
N ASP A 95 -1.52 12.48 -1.23
CA ASP A 95 -2.60 13.34 -0.74
C ASP A 95 -3.89 12.58 -1.03
N LEU A 96 -4.47 11.95 -0.01
CA LEU A 96 -5.55 11.00 -0.19
C LEU A 96 -6.90 11.70 -0.14
N ASP A 97 -7.73 11.48 -1.15
CA ASP A 97 -9.06 12.04 -1.20
C ASP A 97 -10.15 10.99 -1.11
N VAL A 98 -9.80 9.71 -1.16
CA VAL A 98 -10.71 8.60 -0.92
C VAL A 98 -9.96 7.45 -0.28
N SER A 99 -10.58 6.78 0.69
CA SER A 99 -9.93 5.70 1.43
C SER A 99 -10.98 4.76 2.01
N TRP A 100 -10.62 3.49 2.12
CA TRP A 100 -11.48 2.50 2.79
C TRP A 100 -11.67 2.85 4.27
N ASN A 101 -10.68 3.46 4.89
CA ASN A 101 -10.76 3.94 6.27
C ASN A 101 -10.90 5.46 6.21
N GLU A 102 -12.06 5.95 6.61
CA GLU A 102 -12.38 7.37 6.47
C GLU A 102 -11.42 8.27 7.25
N ALA A 103 -10.74 7.71 8.27
CA ALA A 103 -9.73 8.48 9.01
C ALA A 103 -8.54 8.89 8.12
N TRP A 104 -8.31 8.20 7.01
CA TRP A 104 -7.22 8.53 6.09
C TRP A 104 -7.66 9.50 4.99
N THR A 105 -8.95 9.65 4.76
CA THR A 105 -9.45 10.59 3.74
C THR A 105 -9.09 12.02 4.13
N GLY A 106 -8.48 12.76 3.22
CA GLY A 106 -8.01 14.12 3.48
C GLY A 106 -6.64 14.18 4.14
N SER A 107 -5.97 13.04 4.35
CA SER A 107 -4.66 13.03 4.98
C SER A 107 -3.53 13.03 3.96
N LYS A 108 -2.35 13.43 4.41
CA LYS A 108 -1.12 13.28 3.65
C LYS A 108 -0.34 12.12 4.24
N GLN A 109 0.11 11.20 3.38
CA GLN A 109 0.87 10.04 3.79
C GLN A 109 2.24 10.09 3.14
N VAL A 110 3.28 10.07 3.96
CA VAL A 110 4.67 10.09 3.46
C VAL A 110 5.12 8.64 3.26
N ARG A 111 5.81 8.40 2.15
CA ARG A 111 6.41 7.10 1.84
C ARG A 111 7.82 7.32 1.30
N TYR A 112 8.64 6.31 1.39
CA TYR A 112 9.95 6.29 0.75
C TYR A 112 9.93 5.18 -0.29
N TRP A 113 10.52 5.42 -1.45
CA TRP A 113 10.46 4.51 -2.56
C TRP A 113 11.81 4.24 -3.16
N GLU A 114 11.95 3.06 -3.71
CA GLU A 114 13.14 2.64 -4.44
C GLU A 114 12.70 1.71 -5.55
N VAL A 115 13.17 1.97 -6.78
CA VAL A 115 12.94 1.09 -7.92
C VAL A 115 14.29 0.50 -8.32
N ASN A 116 14.32 -0.81 -8.42
CA ASN A 116 15.51 -1.55 -8.82
C ASN A 116 15.08 -2.53 -9.91
N GLY A 117 15.32 -2.15 -11.18
CA GLY A 117 14.82 -2.89 -12.32
C GLY A 117 13.29 -2.84 -12.36
N ASP A 118 12.66 -4.01 -12.29
CA ASP A 118 11.21 -4.13 -12.31
C ASP A 118 10.61 -4.32 -10.91
N ARG A 119 11.39 -4.05 -9.86
CA ARG A 119 10.96 -4.15 -8.47
C ARG A 119 10.83 -2.77 -7.84
N LEU A 120 9.74 -2.58 -7.15
CA LEU A 120 9.48 -1.38 -6.37
C LEU A 120 9.40 -1.77 -4.90
N THR A 121 10.11 -1.03 -4.06
CA THR A 121 9.99 -1.15 -2.59
C THR A 121 9.46 0.17 -2.07
N ILE A 122 8.43 0.10 -1.24
CA ILE A 122 7.87 1.25 -0.56
C ILE A 122 7.97 0.99 0.94
N THR A 123 8.56 1.96 1.66
CA THR A 123 8.63 1.90 3.12
C THR A 123 7.93 3.12 3.70
N THR A 124 7.45 2.98 4.94
CA THR A 124 6.82 4.09 5.64
C THR A 124 7.72 4.60 6.73
N PRO A 125 7.56 5.86 7.15
CA PRO A 125 8.02 6.22 8.49
C PRO A 125 7.20 5.45 9.52
N GLU A 126 7.50 5.62 10.80
CA GLU A 126 6.67 5.00 11.83
C GLU A 126 5.29 5.65 11.81
N ILE A 127 4.25 4.83 11.62
CA ILE A 127 2.86 5.28 11.54
C ILE A 127 1.99 4.37 12.40
N VAL A 128 0.78 4.83 12.70
CA VAL A 128 -0.20 3.98 13.37
C VAL A 128 -0.78 3.00 12.35
N ASN A 129 -0.66 1.71 12.64
CA ASN A 129 -1.27 0.68 11.80
C ASN A 129 -2.79 0.79 11.93
N PRO A 130 -3.51 1.08 10.85
CA PRO A 130 -4.97 1.29 10.95
C PRO A 130 -5.75 0.01 11.26
N LEU A 131 -5.11 -1.14 11.19
CA LEU A 131 -5.77 -2.42 11.49
C LEU A 131 -5.58 -2.86 12.94
N THR A 132 -4.52 -2.40 13.62
CA THR A 132 -4.19 -2.84 14.98
C THR A 132 -4.08 -1.72 16.00
N GLY A 133 -3.91 -0.48 15.54
CA GLY A 133 -3.68 0.67 16.42
C GLY A 133 -2.25 0.78 16.95
N LYS A 134 -1.36 -0.15 16.60
CA LYS A 134 0.03 -0.11 17.05
C LYS A 134 0.90 0.69 16.10
N ARG A 135 1.89 1.41 16.63
CA ARG A 135 2.85 2.12 15.78
C ARG A 135 3.76 1.11 15.11
N SER A 136 3.95 1.29 13.81
CA SER A 136 4.64 0.29 12.99
C SER A 136 5.33 0.96 11.81
N ILE A 137 6.38 0.31 11.32
CA ILE A 137 7.04 0.66 10.06
C ILE A 137 6.73 -0.45 9.07
N PHE A 138 6.23 -0.07 7.89
CA PHE A 138 5.81 -1.02 6.86
C PHE A 138 6.81 -1.04 5.72
N ARG A 139 6.97 -2.21 5.11
CA ARG A 139 7.77 -2.39 3.91
C ARG A 139 6.98 -3.23 2.92
N LEU A 140 6.70 -2.64 1.77
CA LEU A 140 5.90 -3.28 0.71
C LEU A 140 6.79 -3.47 -0.50
N THR A 141 6.72 -4.65 -1.12
CA THR A 141 7.45 -4.90 -2.36
C THR A 141 6.48 -5.24 -3.47
N PHE A 142 6.83 -4.82 -4.69
CA PHE A 142 5.97 -4.91 -5.85
C PHE A 142 6.77 -5.32 -7.07
N GLN A 143 6.10 -5.91 -8.03
CA GLN A 143 6.63 -6.28 -9.33
C GLN A 143 5.93 -5.46 -10.40
N LYS A 144 6.70 -4.86 -11.31
CA LYS A 144 6.13 -4.10 -12.43
C LYS A 144 5.28 -5.01 -13.30
N CYS A 145 4.07 -4.58 -13.58
CA CYS A 145 3.21 -5.29 -14.51
C CYS A 145 3.60 -4.96 -15.94
N ALA A 146 3.63 -5.96 -16.79
CA ALA A 146 3.82 -5.74 -18.20
C ALA A 146 2.56 -5.11 -18.80
N PRO A 147 2.70 -4.21 -19.79
CA PRO A 147 1.54 -3.67 -20.47
C PRO A 147 0.74 -4.80 -21.13
N ARG A 148 -0.59 -4.67 -21.11
CA ARG A 148 -1.45 -5.62 -21.81
C ARG A 148 -1.41 -5.31 -23.31
N PRO A 149 -1.41 -6.36 -24.16
CA PRO A 149 -1.45 -6.14 -25.60
C PRO A 149 -2.79 -5.59 -26.07
#